data_49f2944928039773eb854724afa5826d
#
_entry.id   49f2944928039773eb854724afa5826d
#
_cell.length_a   1.000
_cell.length_b   1.000
_cell.length_c   1.000
_cell.angle_alpha   90.00
_cell.angle_beta   90.00
_cell.angle_gamma   90.00
#
_symmetry.space_group_name_H-M   'P 1'
#
loop_
_entity.id
_entity.type
_entity.pdbx_description
1 polymer ?
#
loop_
_entity_poly.entity_id
_entity_poly.type
_entity_poly.pdbx_seq_one_letter_code
_entity_poly.pdbx_strand_id
1 'polypeptide(L)'
;NLHKVNHALSAITDGNLETVVNVRSHEEFDALSNDINATVDTLKRYIKEAEERIDAELAFAKAIQHAALPSVFPPYPERKEFEIFASMHTAKEVGGDFYDFYFVDDENLAFLMADVSGKGIPAAMFMMTAKTFIKSFAESGLSVEQVFTHANAKLCEGNDAGMFVTAWLGILNTKTGQVQFANAGHNPPLVRHADGTYEYLKSRAGFVLAGMEGVRYRKNELTLAPGDAIYLYTDGVTEATNLNEELYGEERLQKVLDIYKDATPETICAEVKKDVDKFVGEAPQFDDITMLAIRYKGTEN
;
A
#
# COMPACT_ATOMS: atom_id res chain seq x y z
N ASN A 1 8.85 54.14 -13.37
CA ASN A 1 7.87 53.25 -13.99
C ASN A 1 8.56 51.93 -14.41
N LEU A 2 9.63 51.93 -15.19
CA LEU A 2 10.37 50.71 -15.61
C LEU A 2 10.85 49.89 -14.40
N HIS A 3 11.34 50.55 -13.33
CA HIS A 3 11.75 49.85 -12.09
C HIS A 3 10.57 49.08 -11.42
N LYS A 4 9.36 49.67 -11.40
CA LYS A 4 8.17 49.01 -10.87
C LYS A 4 7.74 47.79 -11.71
N VAL A 5 7.80 47.94 -13.03
CA VAL A 5 7.51 46.81 -13.95
C VAL A 5 8.52 45.68 -13.74
N ASN A 6 9.83 46.01 -13.70
CA ASN A 6 10.87 45.01 -13.47
C ASN A 6 10.76 44.31 -12.14
N HIS A 7 10.39 45.03 -11.05
CA HIS A 7 10.17 44.44 -9.74
C HIS A 7 8.98 43.47 -9.74
N ALA A 8 7.87 43.85 -10.38
CA ALA A 8 6.72 42.95 -10.52
C ALA A 8 7.03 41.73 -11.41
N LEU A 9 7.76 41.91 -12.52
CA LEU A 9 8.22 40.81 -13.35
C LEU A 9 9.14 39.85 -12.60
N SER A 10 10.07 40.38 -11.76
CA SER A 10 10.92 39.53 -10.92
C SER A 10 10.07 38.68 -9.98
N ALA A 11 9.08 39.24 -9.28
CA ALA A 11 8.19 38.51 -8.41
C ALA A 11 7.38 37.41 -9.15
N ILE A 12 6.91 37.73 -10.39
CA ILE A 12 6.20 36.77 -11.24
C ILE A 12 7.16 35.64 -11.66
N THR A 13 8.41 35.96 -12.04
CA THR A 13 9.43 34.98 -12.42
C THR A 13 9.80 34.07 -11.23
N ASP A 14 9.78 34.60 -10.02
CA ASP A 14 10.02 33.87 -8.77
C ASP A 14 8.79 33.03 -8.34
N GLY A 15 7.74 32.94 -9.18
CA GLY A 15 6.56 32.10 -8.98
C GLY A 15 5.37 32.79 -8.33
N ASN A 16 5.47 34.09 -7.96
CA ASN A 16 4.34 34.83 -7.40
C ASN A 16 3.40 35.36 -8.49
N LEU A 17 2.54 34.49 -9.00
CA LEU A 17 1.56 34.81 -10.04
C LEU A 17 0.39 35.70 -9.53
N GLU A 18 0.26 35.96 -8.22
CA GLU A 18 -0.72 36.89 -7.67
C GLU A 18 -0.27 38.36 -7.80
N THR A 19 0.97 38.58 -8.25
CA THR A 19 1.49 39.93 -8.48
C THR A 19 0.81 40.55 -9.68
N VAL A 20 0.18 41.73 -9.46
CA VAL A 20 -0.45 42.54 -10.52
C VAL A 20 0.46 43.70 -10.86
N VAL A 21 0.79 43.86 -12.15
CA VAL A 21 1.51 45.01 -12.66
C VAL A 21 0.53 46.18 -12.79
N ASN A 22 0.71 47.21 -11.99
CA ASN A 22 -0.12 48.41 -12.02
C ASN A 22 0.75 49.68 -12.14
N VAL A 23 1.23 49.96 -13.35
CA VAL A 23 1.97 51.16 -13.68
C VAL A 23 1.16 51.96 -14.68
N ARG A 24 0.57 53.05 -14.20
CA ARG A 24 -0.27 53.96 -15.01
C ARG A 24 0.47 55.26 -15.16
N SER A 25 0.93 55.57 -16.38
CA SER A 25 1.64 56.85 -16.65
C SER A 25 1.52 57.37 -18.07
N HIS A 26 1.66 56.54 -19.09
CA HIS A 26 1.52 56.85 -20.50
C HIS A 26 0.93 55.61 -21.21
N GLU A 27 0.31 55.77 -22.35
CA GLU A 27 -0.38 54.68 -23.08
C GLU A 27 0.50 53.43 -23.24
N GLU A 28 1.80 53.60 -23.43
CA GLU A 28 2.75 52.48 -23.62
C GLU A 28 2.92 51.63 -22.30
N PHE A 29 3.01 52.31 -21.13
CA PHE A 29 3.11 51.58 -19.85
C PHE A 29 1.78 50.98 -19.40
N ASP A 30 0.67 51.61 -19.75
CA ASP A 30 -0.66 51.10 -19.52
C ASP A 30 -0.90 49.84 -20.34
N ALA A 31 -0.54 49.87 -21.66
CA ALA A 31 -0.60 48.72 -22.54
C ALA A 31 0.30 47.60 -22.02
N LEU A 32 1.57 47.88 -21.72
CA LEU A 32 2.52 46.89 -21.17
C LEU A 32 2.02 46.23 -19.88
N SER A 33 1.46 47.03 -18.96
CA SER A 33 0.89 46.47 -17.71
C SER A 33 -0.28 45.54 -17.99
N ASN A 34 -1.15 45.89 -18.93
CA ASN A 34 -2.29 45.08 -19.32
C ASN A 34 -1.83 43.78 -20.00
N ASP A 35 -0.84 43.85 -20.91
CA ASP A 35 -0.32 42.66 -21.63
C ASP A 35 0.36 41.69 -20.67
N ILE A 36 1.13 42.19 -19.69
CA ILE A 36 1.76 41.34 -18.67
C ILE A 36 0.69 40.66 -17.82
N ASN A 37 -0.31 41.41 -17.33
CA ASN A 37 -1.40 40.84 -16.51
C ASN A 37 -2.21 39.79 -17.32
N ALA A 38 -2.53 40.07 -18.58
CA ALA A 38 -3.22 39.12 -19.45
C ALA A 38 -2.37 37.84 -19.69
N THR A 39 -1.04 37.98 -19.80
CA THR A 39 -0.12 36.84 -19.90
C THR A 39 -0.13 36.01 -18.59
N VAL A 40 -0.09 36.66 -17.43
CA VAL A 40 -0.15 35.99 -16.13
C VAL A 40 -1.49 35.26 -15.95
N ASP A 41 -2.60 35.87 -16.33
CA ASP A 41 -3.92 35.22 -16.26
C ASP A 41 -4.00 34.00 -17.19
N THR A 42 -3.39 34.08 -18.36
CA THR A 42 -3.27 32.94 -19.29
C THR A 42 -2.41 31.83 -18.70
N LEU A 43 -1.28 32.15 -18.06
CA LEU A 43 -0.44 31.17 -17.37
C LEU A 43 -1.18 30.51 -16.21
N LYS A 44 -1.89 31.26 -15.37
CA LYS A 44 -2.72 30.71 -14.28
C LYS A 44 -3.74 29.71 -14.83
N ARG A 45 -4.40 30.05 -15.93
CA ARG A 45 -5.37 29.14 -16.56
C ARG A 45 -4.70 27.86 -17.04
N TYR A 46 -3.56 27.94 -17.73
CA TYR A 46 -2.85 26.75 -18.17
C TYR A 46 -2.35 25.85 -17.04
N ILE A 47 -1.87 26.47 -15.95
CA ILE A 47 -1.46 25.72 -14.74
C ILE A 47 -2.66 24.99 -14.18
N LYS A 48 -3.80 25.67 -13.99
CA LYS A 48 -5.02 25.07 -13.47
C LYS A 48 -5.53 23.91 -14.35
N GLU A 49 -5.57 24.14 -15.68
CA GLU A 49 -5.98 23.09 -16.64
C GLU A 49 -5.04 21.87 -16.61
N ALA A 50 -3.73 22.10 -16.39
CA ALA A 50 -2.75 21.03 -16.27
C ALA A 50 -2.92 20.26 -14.93
N GLU A 51 -3.15 20.95 -13.82
CA GLU A 51 -3.44 20.36 -12.52
C GLU A 51 -4.71 19.50 -12.59
N GLU A 52 -5.82 20.05 -13.10
CA GLU A 52 -7.08 19.32 -13.25
C GLU A 52 -6.93 18.06 -14.10
N ARG A 53 -6.10 18.11 -15.16
CA ARG A 53 -5.83 16.94 -16.00
C ARG A 53 -4.99 15.88 -15.26
N ILE A 54 -3.95 16.31 -14.53
CA ILE A 54 -3.12 15.41 -13.73
C ILE A 54 -3.97 14.73 -12.66
N ASP A 55 -4.81 15.48 -11.95
CA ASP A 55 -5.69 14.94 -10.92
C ASP A 55 -6.68 13.91 -11.49
N ALA A 56 -7.24 14.18 -12.67
CA ALA A 56 -8.11 13.24 -13.35
C ALA A 56 -7.38 11.96 -13.78
N GLU A 57 -6.16 12.05 -14.30
CA GLU A 57 -5.34 10.90 -14.68
C GLU A 57 -4.96 10.05 -13.44
N LEU A 58 -4.60 10.69 -12.33
CA LEU A 58 -4.29 10.02 -11.06
C LEU A 58 -5.52 9.35 -10.45
N ALA A 59 -6.69 10.01 -10.48
CA ALA A 59 -7.94 9.42 -10.01
C ALA A 59 -8.30 8.17 -10.84
N PHE A 60 -8.06 8.18 -12.14
CA PHE A 60 -8.27 7.02 -13.01
C PHE A 60 -7.28 5.88 -12.69
N ALA A 61 -6.00 6.19 -12.49
CA ALA A 61 -5.00 5.22 -12.07
C ALA A 61 -5.37 4.57 -10.73
N LYS A 62 -5.85 5.36 -9.76
CA LYS A 62 -6.38 4.89 -8.48
C LYS A 62 -7.54 3.92 -8.65
N ALA A 63 -8.49 4.24 -9.52
CA ALA A 63 -9.64 3.37 -9.79
C ALA A 63 -9.21 2.02 -10.38
N ILE A 64 -8.21 2.00 -11.29
CA ILE A 64 -7.64 0.76 -11.85
C ILE A 64 -6.98 -0.06 -10.72
N GLN A 65 -6.16 0.57 -9.89
CA GLN A 65 -5.48 -0.11 -8.78
C GLN A 65 -6.49 -0.73 -7.80
N HIS A 66 -7.49 0.04 -7.39
CA HIS A 66 -8.55 -0.45 -6.51
C HIS A 66 -9.34 -1.62 -7.10
N ALA A 67 -9.64 -1.57 -8.41
CA ALA A 67 -10.32 -2.66 -9.10
C ALA A 67 -9.49 -3.96 -9.18
N ALA A 68 -8.18 -3.86 -9.07
CA ALA A 68 -7.28 -5.02 -9.06
C ALA A 68 -7.17 -5.71 -7.69
N LEU A 69 -7.60 -5.05 -6.62
CA LEU A 69 -7.56 -5.59 -5.26
C LEU A 69 -8.94 -6.15 -4.87
N PRO A 70 -8.99 -7.24 -4.07
CA PRO A 70 -10.25 -7.71 -3.50
C PRO A 70 -10.87 -6.62 -2.62
N SER A 71 -12.12 -6.23 -2.92
CA SER A 71 -12.80 -5.12 -2.24
C SER A 71 -14.20 -5.47 -1.70
N VAL A 72 -14.70 -6.68 -1.99
CA VAL A 72 -16.00 -7.15 -1.52
C VAL A 72 -15.81 -8.07 -0.33
N PHE A 73 -16.41 -7.74 0.82
CA PHE A 73 -16.34 -8.52 2.05
C PHE A 73 -17.73 -8.83 2.61
N PRO A 74 -18.01 -10.07 3.10
CA PRO A 74 -17.12 -11.23 2.99
C PRO A 74 -16.98 -11.70 1.55
N PRO A 75 -15.75 -12.10 1.12
CA PRO A 75 -15.51 -12.47 -0.28
C PRO A 75 -16.12 -13.81 -0.68
N TYR A 76 -16.30 -14.70 0.30
CA TYR A 76 -16.83 -16.06 0.12
C TYR A 76 -17.90 -16.34 1.20
N PRO A 77 -19.11 -15.79 1.07
CA PRO A 77 -20.13 -15.86 2.12
C PRO A 77 -20.63 -17.28 2.42
N GLU A 78 -20.46 -18.21 1.48
CA GLU A 78 -20.77 -19.65 1.63
C GLU A 78 -19.70 -20.43 2.40
N ARG A 79 -18.45 -19.91 2.49
CA ARG A 79 -17.35 -20.56 3.20
C ARG A 79 -17.36 -20.10 4.67
N LYS A 80 -17.57 -21.07 5.57
CA LYS A 80 -17.67 -20.81 7.02
C LYS A 80 -16.40 -21.15 7.79
N GLU A 81 -15.45 -21.77 7.13
CA GLU A 81 -14.21 -22.28 7.71
C GLU A 81 -13.23 -21.15 8.12
N PHE A 82 -13.43 -19.96 7.61
CA PHE A 82 -12.61 -18.79 7.94
C PHE A 82 -13.37 -17.47 7.77
N GLU A 83 -12.82 -16.44 8.37
CA GLU A 83 -13.18 -15.03 8.12
C GLU A 83 -11.93 -14.29 7.68
N ILE A 84 -12.03 -13.45 6.67
CA ILE A 84 -10.92 -12.65 6.16
C ILE A 84 -11.38 -11.23 5.87
N PHE A 85 -10.53 -10.27 6.17
CA PHE A 85 -10.71 -8.86 5.83
C PHE A 85 -9.37 -8.23 5.54
N ALA A 86 -9.34 -7.28 4.59
CA ALA A 86 -8.16 -6.48 4.30
C ALA A 86 -8.54 -5.04 3.98
N SER A 87 -7.63 -4.12 4.23
CA SER A 87 -7.78 -2.71 3.88
C SER A 87 -6.43 -2.11 3.47
N MET A 88 -6.47 -1.13 2.58
CA MET A 88 -5.31 -0.37 2.12
C MET A 88 -5.65 1.12 2.11
N HIS A 89 -4.79 1.92 2.71
CA HIS A 89 -4.88 3.37 2.80
C HIS A 89 -3.59 3.97 2.24
N THR A 90 -3.63 4.41 1.00
CA THR A 90 -2.44 4.93 0.30
C THR A 90 -2.03 6.30 0.83
N ALA A 91 -0.72 6.56 0.93
CA ALA A 91 -0.16 7.86 1.29
C ALA A 91 -0.27 8.88 0.15
N LYS A 92 -0.31 8.39 -1.09
CA LYS A 92 -0.54 9.16 -2.32
C LYS A 92 -1.79 8.64 -3.02
N GLU A 93 -2.10 9.17 -4.19
CA GLU A 93 -3.26 8.74 -4.99
C GLU A 93 -3.20 7.25 -5.33
N VAL A 94 -2.00 6.72 -5.60
CA VAL A 94 -1.72 5.29 -5.83
C VAL A 94 -0.52 4.86 -5.00
N GLY A 95 -0.49 3.60 -4.57
CA GLY A 95 0.52 3.03 -3.68
C GLY A 95 1.28 1.86 -4.27
N GLY A 96 2.37 1.47 -3.57
CA GLY A 96 3.14 0.26 -3.86
C GLY A 96 2.62 -0.97 -3.14
N ASP A 97 1.95 -0.77 -2.03
CA ASP A 97 1.37 -1.84 -1.23
C ASP A 97 0.28 -2.61 -1.96
N PHE A 98 0.15 -3.88 -1.62
CA PHE A 98 -0.99 -4.67 -2.03
C PHE A 98 -1.22 -5.88 -1.14
N TYR A 99 -2.47 -6.32 -1.11
CA TYR A 99 -2.89 -7.60 -0.59
C TYR A 99 -3.63 -8.37 -1.68
N ASP A 100 -3.71 -9.68 -1.55
CA ASP A 100 -4.58 -10.51 -2.35
C ASP A 100 -5.01 -11.76 -1.57
N PHE A 101 -6.14 -12.32 -1.93
CA PHE A 101 -6.57 -13.63 -1.45
C PHE A 101 -7.49 -14.28 -2.49
N TYR A 102 -7.28 -15.56 -2.72
CA TYR A 102 -8.03 -16.34 -3.71
C TYR A 102 -7.83 -17.82 -3.43
N PHE A 103 -8.79 -18.62 -3.85
CA PHE A 103 -8.62 -20.07 -3.83
C PHE A 103 -7.71 -20.51 -4.96
N VAL A 104 -6.70 -21.32 -4.66
CA VAL A 104 -5.84 -21.99 -5.65
C VAL A 104 -6.43 -23.32 -6.09
N ASP A 105 -7.27 -23.91 -5.24
CA ASP A 105 -8.14 -25.06 -5.49
C ASP A 105 -9.31 -25.04 -4.49
N ASP A 106 -10.16 -26.07 -4.49
CA ASP A 106 -11.37 -26.12 -3.66
C ASP A 106 -11.13 -26.05 -2.14
N GLU A 107 -9.92 -26.36 -1.68
CA GLU A 107 -9.58 -26.48 -0.25
C GLU A 107 -8.53 -25.47 0.22
N ASN A 108 -7.74 -24.92 -0.71
CA ASN A 108 -6.56 -24.14 -0.40
C ASN A 108 -6.76 -22.66 -0.75
N LEU A 109 -6.77 -21.81 0.27
CA LEU A 109 -6.88 -20.36 0.16
C LEU A 109 -5.49 -19.74 0.23
N ALA A 110 -5.05 -19.09 -0.85
CA ALA A 110 -3.89 -18.21 -0.82
C ALA A 110 -4.25 -16.85 -0.25
N PHE A 111 -3.38 -16.28 0.57
CA PHE A 111 -3.46 -14.90 1.06
C PHE A 111 -2.08 -14.27 1.11
N LEU A 112 -1.99 -13.03 0.68
CA LEU A 112 -0.75 -12.34 0.35
C LEU A 112 -0.77 -10.92 0.91
N MET A 113 0.36 -10.49 1.45
CA MET A 113 0.68 -9.09 1.75
C MET A 113 2.03 -8.76 1.13
N ALA A 114 2.13 -7.60 0.48
CA ALA A 114 3.36 -7.19 -0.16
C ALA A 114 3.46 -5.67 -0.25
N ASP A 115 4.69 -5.17 -0.32
CA ASP A 115 5.04 -3.77 -0.48
C ASP A 115 6.16 -3.63 -1.52
N VAL A 116 5.95 -2.72 -2.46
CA VAL A 116 6.89 -2.38 -3.55
C VAL A 116 7.70 -1.16 -3.15
N SER A 117 9.01 -1.25 -3.30
CA SER A 117 9.92 -0.12 -3.06
C SER A 117 9.55 1.12 -3.86
N GLY A 118 9.61 2.30 -3.22
CA GLY A 118 9.23 3.57 -3.83
C GLY A 118 7.75 3.88 -3.68
N LYS A 119 7.27 4.95 -4.32
CA LYS A 119 5.90 5.47 -4.13
C LYS A 119 5.31 6.00 -5.44
N GLY A 120 3.99 6.08 -5.49
CA GLY A 120 3.25 6.65 -6.62
C GLY A 120 3.17 5.73 -7.84
N ILE A 121 3.04 6.31 -9.03
CA ILE A 121 2.75 5.57 -10.27
C ILE A 121 3.76 4.45 -10.57
N PRO A 122 5.10 4.64 -10.49
CA PRO A 122 6.04 3.56 -10.78
C PRO A 122 5.85 2.35 -9.85
N ALA A 123 5.67 2.60 -8.54
CA ALA A 123 5.43 1.54 -7.55
C ALA A 123 4.11 0.82 -7.82
N ALA A 124 3.03 1.55 -8.13
CA ALA A 124 1.74 0.98 -8.47
C ALA A 124 1.78 0.11 -9.74
N MET A 125 2.54 0.49 -10.77
CA MET A 125 2.71 -0.32 -11.97
C MET A 125 3.49 -1.61 -11.67
N PHE A 126 4.58 -1.51 -10.91
CA PHE A 126 5.36 -2.68 -10.52
C PHE A 126 4.56 -3.62 -9.62
N MET A 127 3.72 -3.06 -8.73
CA MET A 127 2.77 -3.79 -7.90
C MET A 127 1.83 -4.65 -8.74
N MET A 128 1.22 -4.11 -9.79
CA MET A 128 0.31 -4.85 -10.68
C MET A 128 1.02 -6.04 -11.34
N THR A 129 2.27 -5.85 -11.74
CA THR A 129 3.10 -6.91 -12.34
C THR A 129 3.43 -7.99 -11.30
N ALA A 130 3.89 -7.59 -10.11
CA ALA A 130 4.24 -8.51 -9.04
C ALA A 130 3.03 -9.34 -8.59
N LYS A 131 1.88 -8.68 -8.36
CA LYS A 131 0.61 -9.34 -8.02
C LYS A 131 0.22 -10.38 -9.06
N THR A 132 0.30 -10.02 -10.35
CA THR A 132 -0.07 -10.90 -11.45
C THR A 132 0.81 -12.14 -11.51
N PHE A 133 2.13 -12.01 -11.39
CA PHE A 133 3.03 -13.15 -11.41
C PHE A 133 2.84 -14.06 -10.18
N ILE A 134 2.75 -13.49 -8.98
CA ILE A 134 2.56 -14.27 -7.75
C ILE A 134 1.26 -15.07 -7.86
N LYS A 135 0.15 -14.43 -8.24
CA LYS A 135 -1.14 -15.10 -8.40
C LYS A 135 -1.10 -16.19 -9.45
N SER A 136 -0.59 -15.89 -10.64
CA SER A 136 -0.52 -16.87 -11.75
C SER A 136 0.28 -18.12 -11.38
N PHE A 137 1.42 -17.95 -10.69
CA PHE A 137 2.22 -19.09 -10.25
C PHE A 137 1.56 -19.89 -9.12
N ALA A 138 0.88 -19.22 -8.18
CA ALA A 138 0.12 -19.91 -7.14
C ALA A 138 -1.06 -20.71 -7.73
N GLU A 139 -1.82 -20.14 -8.65
CA GLU A 139 -2.94 -20.80 -9.34
C GLU A 139 -2.47 -21.96 -10.25
N SER A 140 -1.19 -21.99 -10.65
CA SER A 140 -0.62 -23.12 -11.40
C SER A 140 -0.24 -24.34 -10.53
N GLY A 141 -0.51 -24.28 -9.21
CA GLY A 141 -0.27 -25.35 -8.26
C GLY A 141 1.17 -25.46 -7.75
N LEU A 142 1.98 -24.43 -7.92
CA LEU A 142 3.32 -24.37 -7.34
C LEU A 142 3.26 -24.18 -5.83
N SER A 143 4.23 -24.75 -5.12
CA SER A 143 4.41 -24.50 -3.68
C SER A 143 4.86 -23.07 -3.40
N VAL A 144 4.61 -22.54 -2.19
CA VAL A 144 4.85 -21.13 -1.84
C VAL A 144 6.27 -20.67 -2.15
N GLU A 145 7.28 -21.49 -1.90
CA GLU A 145 8.68 -21.18 -2.21
C GLU A 145 8.98 -21.20 -3.71
N GLN A 146 8.29 -22.07 -4.47
CA GLN A 146 8.39 -22.08 -5.92
C GLN A 146 7.70 -20.88 -6.55
N VAL A 147 6.54 -20.49 -6.03
CA VAL A 147 5.84 -19.26 -6.45
C VAL A 147 6.77 -18.06 -6.35
N PHE A 148 7.40 -17.83 -5.20
CA PHE A 148 8.33 -16.71 -5.04
C PHE A 148 9.60 -16.85 -5.87
N THR A 149 10.13 -18.07 -6.04
CA THR A 149 11.32 -18.31 -6.88
C THR A 149 11.04 -17.94 -8.35
N HIS A 150 9.89 -18.37 -8.89
CA HIS A 150 9.51 -18.05 -10.26
C HIS A 150 9.09 -16.59 -10.45
N ALA A 151 8.35 -16.04 -9.48
CA ALA A 151 7.99 -14.61 -9.49
C ALA A 151 9.24 -13.73 -9.45
N ASN A 152 10.21 -14.04 -8.58
CA ASN A 152 11.48 -13.32 -8.50
C ASN A 152 12.22 -13.34 -9.86
N ALA A 153 12.35 -14.50 -10.49
CA ALA A 153 13.01 -14.60 -11.78
C ALA A 153 12.32 -13.71 -12.84
N LYS A 154 10.98 -13.73 -12.88
CA LYS A 154 10.22 -12.90 -13.82
C LYS A 154 10.28 -11.41 -13.51
N LEU A 155 10.31 -11.03 -12.26
CA LEU A 155 10.39 -9.63 -11.83
C LEU A 155 11.79 -9.02 -12.01
N CYS A 156 12.85 -9.86 -12.01
CA CYS A 156 14.21 -9.41 -12.35
C CYS A 156 14.36 -9.11 -13.84
N GLU A 157 13.59 -9.77 -14.72
CA GLU A 157 13.64 -9.54 -16.17
C GLU A 157 13.21 -8.09 -16.50
N GLY A 158 14.11 -7.28 -17.05
CA GLY A 158 13.82 -5.88 -17.46
C GLY A 158 13.58 -4.90 -16.32
N ASN A 159 14.04 -5.22 -15.12
CA ASN A 159 13.94 -4.33 -13.95
C ASN A 159 15.09 -3.30 -13.90
N ASP A 160 15.22 -2.50 -14.96
CA ASP A 160 16.26 -1.45 -15.05
C ASP A 160 16.08 -0.35 -13.98
N ALA A 161 14.87 -0.19 -13.46
CA ALA A 161 14.57 0.76 -12.40
C ALA A 161 15.08 0.31 -11.02
N GLY A 162 15.53 -0.95 -10.87
CA GLY A 162 16.03 -1.51 -9.61
C GLY A 162 14.98 -1.56 -8.51
N MET A 163 13.70 -1.72 -8.87
CA MET A 163 12.61 -1.85 -7.91
C MET A 163 12.62 -3.24 -7.26
N PHE A 164 12.16 -3.34 -6.03
CA PHE A 164 12.02 -4.62 -5.34
C PHE A 164 10.68 -4.70 -4.61
N VAL A 165 10.32 -5.91 -4.20
CA VAL A 165 9.07 -6.16 -3.47
C VAL A 165 9.37 -6.99 -2.23
N THR A 166 8.91 -6.52 -1.08
CA THR A 166 8.78 -7.39 0.09
C THR A 166 7.43 -8.11 0.00
N ALA A 167 7.39 -9.40 0.31
CA ALA A 167 6.15 -10.16 0.22
C ALA A 167 6.10 -11.30 1.24
N TRP A 168 4.89 -11.54 1.77
CA TRP A 168 4.55 -12.70 2.55
C TRP A 168 3.36 -13.42 1.92
N LEU A 169 3.51 -14.68 1.56
CA LEU A 169 2.47 -15.51 0.95
C LEU A 169 2.19 -16.72 1.84
N GLY A 170 0.92 -16.90 2.23
CA GLY A 170 0.42 -18.09 2.90
C GLY A 170 -0.61 -18.83 2.03
N ILE A 171 -0.64 -20.14 2.13
CA ILE A 171 -1.68 -21.00 1.58
C ILE A 171 -2.27 -21.82 2.73
N LEU A 172 -3.52 -21.50 3.09
CA LEU A 172 -4.30 -22.15 4.14
C LEU A 172 -5.12 -23.29 3.54
N ASN A 173 -4.90 -24.52 4.03
CA ASN A 173 -5.86 -25.58 3.80
C ASN A 173 -7.05 -25.40 4.75
N THR A 174 -8.21 -25.06 4.21
CA THR A 174 -9.40 -24.67 4.96
C THR A 174 -10.05 -25.83 5.74
N LYS A 175 -9.73 -27.09 5.38
CA LYS A 175 -10.21 -28.27 6.10
C LYS A 175 -9.36 -28.64 7.31
N THR A 176 -8.05 -28.47 7.19
CA THR A 176 -7.10 -28.93 8.21
C THR A 176 -6.53 -27.82 9.08
N GLY A 177 -6.62 -26.55 8.64
CA GLY A 177 -5.96 -25.42 9.28
C GLY A 177 -4.46 -25.35 9.02
N GLN A 178 -3.88 -26.23 8.20
CA GLN A 178 -2.48 -26.15 7.85
C GLN A 178 -2.21 -24.95 6.94
N VAL A 179 -1.22 -24.15 7.29
CA VAL A 179 -0.74 -23.01 6.49
C VAL A 179 0.69 -23.29 6.05
N GLN A 180 0.92 -23.33 4.75
CA GLN A 180 2.25 -23.25 4.17
C GLN A 180 2.54 -21.81 3.80
N PHE A 181 3.73 -21.30 4.12
CA PHE A 181 4.06 -19.91 3.84
C PHE A 181 5.52 -19.69 3.46
N ALA A 182 5.76 -18.63 2.72
CA ALA A 182 7.08 -18.09 2.41
C ALA A 182 7.11 -16.58 2.70
N ASN A 183 8.28 -16.08 3.12
CA ASN A 183 8.53 -14.68 3.39
C ASN A 183 9.73 -14.19 2.56
N ALA A 184 9.51 -13.22 1.71
CA ALA A 184 10.50 -12.54 0.89
C ALA A 184 10.81 -11.13 1.44
N GLY A 185 11.42 -11.07 2.62
CA GLY A 185 11.85 -9.81 3.25
C GLY A 185 10.73 -8.94 3.81
N HIS A 186 9.53 -9.47 3.95
CA HIS A 186 8.38 -8.74 4.49
C HIS A 186 8.32 -8.79 6.02
N ASN A 187 7.62 -7.83 6.62
CA ASN A 187 7.39 -7.76 8.06
C ASN A 187 6.83 -9.10 8.58
N PRO A 188 7.27 -9.57 9.77
CA PRO A 188 6.73 -10.78 10.34
C PRO A 188 5.25 -10.59 10.71
N PRO A 189 4.37 -11.52 10.33
CA PRO A 189 2.98 -11.45 10.76
C PRO A 189 2.84 -11.72 12.26
N LEU A 190 1.72 -11.30 12.83
CA LEU A 190 1.32 -11.71 14.18
C LEU A 190 0.35 -12.88 14.10
N VAL A 191 0.56 -13.89 14.91
CA VAL A 191 -0.30 -15.05 15.06
C VAL A 191 -0.87 -15.06 16.45
N ARG A 192 -2.17 -15.32 16.55
CA ARG A 192 -2.86 -15.53 17.83
C ARG A 192 -3.44 -16.94 17.87
N HIS A 193 -3.14 -17.68 18.92
CA HIS A 193 -3.90 -18.87 19.28
C HIS A 193 -5.19 -18.48 20.01
N ALA A 194 -6.24 -19.28 19.89
CA ALA A 194 -7.58 -18.93 20.38
C ALA A 194 -7.65 -18.61 21.87
N ASP A 195 -6.76 -19.19 22.67
CA ASP A 195 -6.63 -19.01 24.12
C ASP A 195 -5.58 -17.99 24.54
N GLY A 196 -4.88 -17.38 23.57
CA GLY A 196 -3.72 -16.53 23.80
C GLY A 196 -3.87 -15.08 23.35
N THR A 197 -2.74 -14.43 23.31
CA THR A 197 -2.48 -13.10 22.76
C THR A 197 -1.82 -13.21 21.39
N TYR A 198 -1.71 -12.09 20.68
CA TYR A 198 -0.96 -12.03 19.42
C TYR A 198 0.54 -12.08 19.69
N GLU A 199 1.26 -12.90 18.93
CA GLU A 199 2.71 -13.02 18.98
C GLU A 199 3.31 -12.93 17.56
N TYR A 200 4.47 -12.29 17.42
CA TYR A 200 5.18 -12.24 16.16
C TYR A 200 5.63 -13.63 15.72
N LEU A 201 5.25 -14.01 14.50
CA LEU A 201 5.65 -15.29 13.91
C LEU A 201 7.16 -15.30 13.65
N LYS A 202 7.88 -16.09 14.44
CA LYS A 202 9.33 -16.26 14.30
C LYS A 202 9.65 -17.13 13.09
N SER A 203 10.00 -16.51 11.97
CA SER A 203 10.49 -17.20 10.79
C SER A 203 11.66 -16.43 10.20
N ARG A 204 12.57 -17.13 9.53
CA ARG A 204 13.67 -16.48 8.83
C ARG A 204 13.14 -15.95 7.48
N ALA A 205 13.08 -14.64 7.33
CA ALA A 205 12.76 -14.00 6.05
C ALA A 205 13.83 -14.34 5.01
N GLY A 206 13.39 -14.51 3.77
CA GLY A 206 14.24 -14.57 2.57
C GLY A 206 14.64 -13.17 2.12
N PHE A 207 15.34 -13.10 0.98
CA PHE A 207 15.65 -11.84 0.32
C PHE A 207 14.41 -11.32 -0.42
N VAL A 208 14.32 -10.01 -0.63
CA VAL A 208 13.20 -9.36 -1.35
C VAL A 208 13.07 -9.88 -2.78
N LEU A 209 11.88 -9.87 -3.35
CA LEU A 209 11.63 -10.19 -4.76
C LEU A 209 12.20 -9.08 -5.66
N ALA A 210 12.66 -9.45 -6.84
CA ALA A 210 13.27 -8.57 -7.84
C ALA A 210 14.58 -7.88 -7.42
N GLY A 211 15.06 -8.10 -6.20
CA GLY A 211 16.30 -7.49 -5.72
C GLY A 211 17.57 -8.20 -6.21
N MET A 212 17.49 -9.48 -6.56
CA MET A 212 18.61 -10.25 -7.06
C MET A 212 18.11 -11.50 -7.81
N GLU A 213 18.73 -11.81 -8.94
CA GLU A 213 18.46 -13.06 -9.69
C GLU A 213 18.91 -14.30 -8.92
N GLY A 214 18.26 -15.44 -9.20
CA GLY A 214 18.65 -16.75 -8.68
C GLY A 214 18.39 -16.98 -7.19
N VAL A 215 17.70 -16.06 -6.51
CA VAL A 215 17.29 -16.25 -5.11
C VAL A 215 16.30 -17.41 -5.02
N ARG A 216 16.52 -18.26 -4.00
CA ARG A 216 15.60 -19.35 -3.64
C ARG A 216 14.97 -19.05 -2.29
N TYR A 217 13.67 -19.27 -2.20
CA TYR A 217 12.88 -19.03 -0.99
C TYR A 217 12.68 -20.34 -0.22
N ARG A 218 12.25 -20.21 1.03
CA ARG A 218 12.01 -21.35 1.92
C ARG A 218 10.53 -21.47 2.22
N LYS A 219 10.03 -22.68 2.17
CA LYS A 219 8.72 -23.02 2.71
C LYS A 219 8.82 -23.18 4.22
N ASN A 220 7.86 -22.61 4.91
CA ASN A 220 7.61 -22.80 6.32
C ASN A 220 6.18 -23.28 6.50
N GLU A 221 5.86 -23.84 7.65
CA GLU A 221 4.54 -24.37 7.96
C GLU A 221 4.12 -24.00 9.37
N LEU A 222 2.83 -23.76 9.55
CA LEU A 222 2.18 -23.64 10.84
C LEU A 222 0.79 -24.26 10.75
N THR A 223 0.19 -24.62 11.87
CA THR A 223 -1.17 -25.16 11.90
C THR A 223 -2.04 -24.28 12.78
N LEU A 224 -3.14 -23.84 12.24
CA LEU A 224 -4.17 -23.07 12.95
C LEU A 224 -5.21 -24.03 13.51
N ALA A 225 -5.49 -23.91 14.81
CA ALA A 225 -6.67 -24.50 15.42
C ALA A 225 -7.89 -23.58 15.21
N PRO A 226 -9.13 -24.10 15.30
CA PRO A 226 -10.31 -23.25 15.24
C PRO A 226 -10.26 -22.11 16.27
N GLY A 227 -10.42 -20.87 15.82
CA GLY A 227 -10.29 -19.65 16.60
C GLY A 227 -8.94 -18.95 16.50
N ASP A 228 -7.92 -19.61 15.95
CA ASP A 228 -6.63 -18.98 15.70
C ASP A 228 -6.73 -17.94 14.58
N ALA A 229 -5.86 -16.94 14.62
CA ALA A 229 -5.84 -15.84 13.66
C ALA A 229 -4.41 -15.48 13.23
N ILE A 230 -4.30 -14.96 12.01
CA ILE A 230 -3.07 -14.33 11.48
C ILE A 230 -3.39 -12.89 11.11
N TYR A 231 -2.50 -11.98 11.48
CA TYR A 231 -2.55 -10.57 11.11
C TYR A 231 -1.30 -10.20 10.32
N LEU A 232 -1.50 -9.72 9.09
CA LEU A 232 -0.48 -9.23 8.18
C LEU A 232 -0.60 -7.71 8.07
N TYR A 233 0.53 -7.03 7.89
CA TYR A 233 0.59 -5.59 7.77
C TYR A 233 1.84 -5.17 7.00
N THR A 234 1.81 -3.98 6.41
CA THR A 234 2.99 -3.33 5.83
C THR A 234 3.64 -2.38 6.83
N ASP A 235 4.89 -2.03 6.59
CA ASP A 235 5.69 -1.20 7.49
C ASP A 235 5.07 0.17 7.77
N GLY A 236 4.26 0.71 6.84
CA GLY A 236 3.51 1.94 7.06
C GLY A 236 2.59 1.93 8.29
N VAL A 237 2.26 0.75 8.85
CA VAL A 237 1.58 0.66 10.14
C VAL A 237 2.54 0.97 11.30
N THR A 238 3.67 0.28 11.36
CA THR A 238 4.63 0.39 12.48
C THR A 238 5.56 1.60 12.35
N GLU A 239 5.79 2.09 11.13
CA GLU A 239 6.58 3.27 10.85
C GLU A 239 5.75 4.57 10.76
N ALA A 240 4.44 4.48 10.99
CA ALA A 240 3.59 5.66 11.12
C ALA A 240 4.18 6.61 12.17
N THR A 241 4.39 7.88 11.78
CA THR A 241 5.18 8.85 12.55
C THR A 241 4.30 10.01 12.98
N ASN A 242 4.43 10.46 14.24
CA ASN A 242 3.74 11.64 14.76
C ASN A 242 4.58 12.91 14.56
N LEU A 243 4.04 14.09 14.98
CA LEU A 243 4.73 15.37 14.86
C LEU A 243 6.02 15.47 15.69
N ASN A 244 6.25 14.57 16.65
CA ASN A 244 7.47 14.50 17.43
C ASN A 244 8.52 13.54 16.82
N GLU A 245 8.28 13.04 15.60
CA GLU A 245 9.13 12.05 14.91
C GLU A 245 9.22 10.70 15.65
N GLU A 246 8.22 10.36 16.49
CA GLU A 246 8.13 9.07 17.14
C GLU A 246 7.39 8.08 16.24
N LEU A 247 7.88 6.82 16.19
CA LEU A 247 7.24 5.73 15.44
C LEU A 247 6.12 5.08 16.27
N TYR A 248 5.07 4.64 15.59
CA TYR A 248 3.97 3.87 16.20
C TYR A 248 4.47 2.58 16.86
N GLY A 249 5.29 1.82 16.15
CA GLY A 249 6.08 0.68 16.63
C GLY A 249 5.30 -0.62 16.79
N GLU A 250 6.05 -1.70 16.86
CA GLU A 250 5.55 -3.09 16.95
C GLU A 250 4.82 -3.38 18.27
N GLU A 251 5.33 -2.84 19.38
CA GLU A 251 4.73 -3.07 20.70
C GLU A 251 3.33 -2.48 20.82
N ARG A 252 3.12 -1.30 20.21
CA ARG A 252 1.81 -0.64 20.23
C ARG A 252 0.82 -1.38 19.33
N LEU A 253 1.26 -1.82 18.15
CA LEU A 253 0.44 -2.67 17.28
C LEU A 253 -0.02 -3.92 18.02
N GLN A 254 0.90 -4.65 18.65
CA GLN A 254 0.57 -5.86 19.40
C GLN A 254 -0.43 -5.60 20.52
N LYS A 255 -0.25 -4.51 21.29
CA LYS A 255 -1.19 -4.13 22.36
C LYS A 255 -2.61 -3.88 21.85
N VAL A 256 -2.75 -3.19 20.72
CA VAL A 256 -4.06 -2.93 20.10
C VAL A 256 -4.70 -4.24 19.64
N LEU A 257 -3.94 -5.10 18.98
CA LEU A 257 -4.42 -6.42 18.56
C LEU A 257 -4.90 -7.27 19.74
N ASP A 258 -4.19 -7.24 20.87
CA ASP A 258 -4.58 -7.97 22.09
C ASP A 258 -5.86 -7.42 22.75
N ILE A 259 -6.06 -6.10 22.68
CA ILE A 259 -7.31 -5.48 23.17
C ILE A 259 -8.51 -5.97 22.36
N TYR A 260 -8.37 -6.07 21.04
CA TYR A 260 -9.46 -6.47 20.13
C TYR A 260 -9.36 -7.92 19.65
N LYS A 261 -8.63 -8.76 20.37
CA LYS A 261 -8.33 -10.15 19.96
C LYS A 261 -9.56 -11.00 19.62
N ASP A 262 -10.69 -10.73 20.25
CA ASP A 262 -11.94 -11.48 20.04
C ASP A 262 -12.87 -10.84 18.99
N ALA A 263 -12.52 -9.67 18.48
CA ALA A 263 -13.27 -8.96 17.44
C ALA A 263 -13.13 -9.64 16.06
N THR A 264 -14.00 -9.28 15.12
CA THR A 264 -13.90 -9.76 13.73
C THR A 264 -12.66 -9.22 13.04
N PRO A 265 -12.16 -9.87 11.97
CA PRO A 265 -11.05 -9.34 11.17
C PRO A 265 -11.26 -7.89 10.70
N GLU A 266 -12.48 -7.53 10.29
CA GLU A 266 -12.84 -6.17 9.91
C GLU A 266 -12.68 -5.19 11.07
N THR A 267 -13.22 -5.51 12.22
CA THR A 267 -13.11 -4.66 13.42
C THR A 267 -11.65 -4.49 13.85
N ILE A 268 -10.86 -5.56 13.81
CA ILE A 268 -9.42 -5.51 14.15
C ILE A 268 -8.69 -4.51 13.24
N CYS A 269 -8.85 -4.62 11.93
CA CYS A 269 -8.22 -3.69 10.98
C CYS A 269 -8.69 -2.25 11.20
N ALA A 270 -9.99 -2.04 11.45
CA ALA A 270 -10.55 -0.71 11.70
C ALA A 270 -10.00 -0.07 12.99
N GLU A 271 -9.90 -0.83 14.08
CA GLU A 271 -9.41 -0.30 15.36
C GLU A 271 -7.89 -0.07 15.33
N VAL A 272 -7.11 -0.89 14.63
CA VAL A 272 -5.69 -0.60 14.39
C VAL A 272 -5.54 0.69 13.61
N LYS A 273 -6.28 0.87 12.49
CA LYS A 273 -6.21 2.11 11.70
C LYS A 273 -6.57 3.34 12.53
N LYS A 274 -7.62 3.25 13.32
CA LYS A 274 -8.06 4.33 14.20
C LYS A 274 -7.03 4.67 15.29
N ASP A 275 -6.33 3.67 15.86
CA ASP A 275 -5.28 3.92 16.84
C ASP A 275 -4.03 4.52 16.19
N VAL A 276 -3.67 4.09 14.98
CA VAL A 276 -2.61 4.71 14.18
C VAL A 276 -2.96 6.17 13.90
N ASP A 277 -4.17 6.49 13.42
CA ASP A 277 -4.60 7.85 13.13
C ASP A 277 -4.56 8.75 14.37
N LYS A 278 -4.99 8.21 15.52
CA LYS A 278 -4.92 8.91 16.80
C LYS A 278 -3.48 9.20 17.24
N PHE A 279 -2.56 8.28 16.95
CA PHE A 279 -1.14 8.46 17.27
C PHE A 279 -0.46 9.48 16.37
N VAL A 280 -0.72 9.40 15.06
CA VAL A 280 -0.16 10.28 14.05
C VAL A 280 -0.68 11.73 14.23
N GLY A 281 -1.96 11.87 14.55
CA GLY A 281 -2.60 13.18 14.70
C GLY A 281 -2.61 13.99 13.41
N GLU A 282 -2.04 15.19 13.42
CA GLU A 282 -1.98 16.11 12.27
C GLU A 282 -0.77 15.87 11.35
N ALA A 283 0.12 14.91 11.67
CA ALA A 283 1.25 14.62 10.81
C ALA A 283 0.78 13.99 9.49
N PRO A 284 1.40 14.30 8.34
CA PRO A 284 1.03 13.68 7.07
C PRO A 284 1.36 12.19 7.08
N GLN A 285 0.51 11.39 6.45
CA GLN A 285 0.80 9.96 6.25
C GLN A 285 2.04 9.80 5.37
N PHE A 286 3.06 9.12 5.90
CA PHE A 286 4.34 8.97 5.23
C PHE A 286 4.34 7.81 4.23
N ASP A 287 3.73 6.67 4.58
CA ASP A 287 3.68 5.48 3.73
C ASP A 287 2.28 4.87 3.63
N ASP A 288 2.10 3.95 2.69
CA ASP A 288 0.87 3.19 2.54
C ASP A 288 0.63 2.35 3.81
N ILE A 289 -0.60 2.32 4.29
CA ILE A 289 -1.01 1.53 5.46
C ILE A 289 -1.91 0.41 4.97
N THR A 290 -1.37 -0.82 4.94
CA THR A 290 -2.08 -1.98 4.44
C THR A 290 -2.13 -3.07 5.50
N MET A 291 -3.30 -3.68 5.68
CA MET A 291 -3.57 -4.67 6.71
C MET A 291 -4.44 -5.79 6.17
N LEU A 292 -4.19 -7.01 6.61
CA LEU A 292 -5.03 -8.18 6.34
C LEU A 292 -5.12 -9.01 7.61
N ALA A 293 -6.33 -9.36 8.01
CA ALA A 293 -6.58 -10.27 9.12
C ALA A 293 -7.38 -11.48 8.62
N ILE A 294 -6.97 -12.66 9.03
CA ILE A 294 -7.68 -13.92 8.78
C ILE A 294 -7.85 -14.67 10.09
N ARG A 295 -9.07 -15.18 10.34
CA ARG A 295 -9.38 -16.07 11.47
C ARG A 295 -9.85 -17.41 10.92
N TYR A 296 -9.21 -18.49 11.34
CA TYR A 296 -9.63 -19.85 11.03
C TYR A 296 -10.71 -20.29 12.00
N LYS A 297 -11.81 -20.83 11.50
CA LYS A 297 -12.95 -21.28 12.31
C LYS A 297 -13.08 -22.80 12.33
N GLY A 298 -12.36 -23.48 11.45
CA GLY A 298 -12.50 -24.92 11.26
C GLY A 298 -13.73 -25.28 10.42
N THR A 299 -13.82 -26.55 10.06
CA THR A 299 -15.02 -27.12 9.41
C THR A 299 -16.08 -27.39 10.46
N GLU A 300 -17.31 -26.90 10.26
CA GLU A 300 -18.46 -27.37 11.04
C GLU A 300 -18.61 -28.89 10.82
N ASN A 301 -18.58 -29.66 11.94
CA ASN A 301 -18.86 -31.10 11.93
C ASN A 301 -20.35 -31.36 11.71
#